data_8c21373acd975b3ab241e7fc9c39197e
#
_entry.id   8c21373acd975b3ab241e7fc9c39197e
#
_cell.length_a   1.000
_cell.length_b   1.000
_cell.length_c   1.000
_cell.angle_alpha   90.00
_cell.angle_beta   90.00
_cell.angle_gamma   90.00
#
_symmetry.space_group_name_H-M   'P 1'
#
loop_
_entity.id
_entity.type
_entity.pdbx_description
1 polymer ?
#
loop_
_entity_poly.entity_id
_entity_poly.type
_entity_poly.pdbx_seq_one_letter_code
_entity_poly.pdbx_strand_id
1 'polypeptide(L)'
;MKLLTTDYPSPGTVNHYRIDSEQRRWVEEYQGKVGLMDLKAMVAAMASDPCWSANLHGLIDFSDVELDLSANDILRLALVLKHEEHRTRGWLVYVANNSTVFGIVRMLSYWSRNSERLRIFNTREEAETWLEHNMDQTPPNFREVESSEAAAALRNVI
;
A
#
# COMPACT_ATOMS: atom_id res chain seq x y z
N MET A 1 -12.09 15.01 -21.78
CA MET A 1 -11.10 15.10 -20.71
C MET A 1 -10.19 13.87 -20.79
N LYS A 2 -8.89 14.08 -20.96
CA LYS A 2 -7.96 12.96 -21.15
C LYS A 2 -7.68 12.33 -19.79
N LEU A 3 -7.99 11.04 -19.65
CA LEU A 3 -7.63 10.24 -18.46
C LEU A 3 -6.10 10.27 -18.30
N LEU A 4 -5.65 10.80 -17.18
CA LEU A 4 -4.24 10.73 -16.81
C LEU A 4 -4.00 9.36 -16.18
N THR A 5 -3.72 8.39 -17.03
CA THR A 5 -3.34 7.04 -16.61
C THR A 5 -1.87 6.84 -16.95
N THR A 6 -1.08 6.49 -15.98
CA THR A 6 0.33 6.16 -16.18
C THR A 6 0.54 4.67 -15.95
N ASP A 7 1.01 3.98 -16.97
CA ASP A 7 1.40 2.57 -16.89
C ASP A 7 2.93 2.47 -16.83
N TYR A 8 3.44 1.78 -15.84
CA TYR A 8 4.88 1.58 -15.66
C TYR A 8 5.22 0.09 -15.64
N PRO A 9 5.87 -0.46 -16.66
CA PRO A 9 6.39 -1.81 -16.63
C PRO A 9 7.76 -1.85 -15.97
N SER A 10 7.91 -2.71 -14.95
CA SER A 10 9.23 -2.98 -14.37
C SER A 10 10.08 -3.84 -15.31
N PRO A 11 11.35 -3.48 -15.53
CA PRO A 11 12.24 -4.28 -16.39
C PRO A 11 12.43 -5.70 -15.85
N GLY A 12 12.17 -6.72 -16.67
CA GLY A 12 12.41 -8.12 -16.36
C GLY A 12 11.33 -8.80 -15.52
N THR A 13 10.30 -8.09 -15.11
CA THR A 13 9.12 -8.61 -14.41
C THR A 13 7.84 -8.13 -15.10
N VAL A 14 6.71 -8.84 -14.90
CA VAL A 14 5.40 -8.43 -15.43
C VAL A 14 4.70 -7.46 -14.46
N ASN A 15 5.46 -6.84 -13.56
CA ASN A 15 4.95 -5.92 -12.56
C ASN A 15 4.71 -4.54 -13.15
N HIS A 16 3.58 -3.97 -12.87
CA HIS A 16 3.26 -2.63 -13.34
C HIS A 16 2.32 -1.93 -12.35
N TYR A 17 2.28 -0.60 -12.44
CA TYR A 17 1.29 0.19 -11.74
C TYR A 17 0.53 1.09 -12.70
N ARG A 18 -0.64 1.52 -12.29
CA ARG A 18 -1.48 2.47 -13.00
C ARG A 18 -2.09 3.45 -12.01
N ILE A 19 -2.02 4.74 -12.30
CA ILE A 19 -2.69 5.79 -11.52
C ILE A 19 -3.91 6.28 -12.29
N ASP A 20 -5.07 6.21 -11.66
CA ASP A 20 -6.34 6.71 -12.19
C ASP A 20 -6.83 7.86 -11.31
N SER A 21 -6.58 9.08 -11.76
CA SER A 21 -6.92 10.29 -11.00
C SER A 21 -8.44 10.52 -10.90
N GLU A 22 -9.22 10.09 -11.90
CA GLU A 22 -10.68 10.21 -11.86
C GLU A 22 -11.29 9.31 -10.80
N GLN A 23 -10.80 8.07 -10.71
CA GLN A 23 -11.23 7.12 -9.69
C GLN A 23 -10.49 7.30 -8.35
N ARG A 24 -9.59 8.26 -8.24
CA ARG A 24 -8.82 8.58 -7.04
C ARG A 24 -8.06 7.38 -6.48
N ARG A 25 -7.49 6.54 -7.34
CA ARG A 25 -6.76 5.34 -6.93
C ARG A 25 -5.56 5.03 -7.82
N TRP A 26 -4.64 4.24 -7.27
CA TRP A 26 -3.63 3.55 -8.05
C TRP A 26 -3.82 2.06 -7.89
N VAL A 27 -3.34 1.30 -8.87
CA VAL A 27 -3.34 -0.15 -8.86
C VAL A 27 -1.92 -0.64 -9.12
N GLU A 28 -1.44 -1.55 -8.28
CA GLU A 28 -0.18 -2.27 -8.51
C GLU A 28 -0.51 -3.74 -8.79
N GLU A 29 0.03 -4.26 -9.86
CA GLU A 29 -0.14 -5.66 -10.26
C GLU A 29 1.23 -6.33 -10.33
N TYR A 30 1.36 -7.47 -9.67
CA TYR A 30 2.58 -8.25 -9.57
C TYR A 30 2.35 -9.68 -10.01
N GLN A 31 3.36 -10.31 -10.61
CA GLN A 31 3.33 -11.70 -11.00
C GLN A 31 4.67 -12.37 -10.74
N GLY A 32 4.62 -13.67 -10.41
CA GLY A 32 5.79 -14.50 -10.23
C GLY A 32 6.56 -14.20 -8.95
N LYS A 33 7.87 -14.37 -8.99
CA LYS A 33 8.74 -14.15 -7.84
C LYS A 33 9.08 -12.67 -7.71
N VAL A 34 8.71 -12.08 -6.59
CA VAL A 34 8.87 -10.64 -6.32
C VAL A 34 9.73 -10.46 -5.07
N GLY A 35 10.82 -9.73 -5.21
CA GLY A 35 11.74 -9.43 -4.12
C GLY A 35 11.71 -7.97 -3.68
N LEU A 36 12.55 -7.64 -2.70
CA LEU A 36 12.64 -6.29 -2.14
C LEU A 36 12.92 -5.22 -3.21
N MET A 37 13.82 -5.50 -4.14
CA MET A 37 14.20 -4.53 -5.18
C MET A 37 13.05 -4.21 -6.12
N ASP A 38 12.21 -5.21 -6.45
CA ASP A 38 11.02 -5.01 -7.27
C ASP A 38 10.02 -4.08 -6.58
N LEU A 39 9.77 -4.31 -5.31
CA LEU A 39 8.83 -3.51 -4.51
C LEU A 39 9.35 -2.09 -4.28
N LYS A 40 10.63 -1.93 -3.97
CA LYS A 40 11.26 -0.61 -3.81
C LYS A 40 11.25 0.19 -5.11
N ALA A 41 11.53 -0.46 -6.24
CA ALA A 41 11.49 0.18 -7.56
C ALA A 41 10.09 0.66 -7.90
N MET A 42 9.06 -0.13 -7.59
CA MET A 42 7.67 0.25 -7.79
C MET A 42 7.28 1.48 -6.97
N VAL A 43 7.61 1.49 -5.69
CA VAL A 43 7.33 2.61 -4.79
C VAL A 43 8.05 3.88 -5.28
N ALA A 44 9.32 3.77 -5.67
CA ALA A 44 10.10 4.90 -6.17
C ALA A 44 9.53 5.46 -7.49
N ALA A 45 9.12 4.58 -8.40
CA ALA A 45 8.51 4.99 -9.66
C ALA A 45 7.19 5.74 -9.45
N MET A 46 6.32 5.23 -8.59
CA MET A 46 5.06 5.90 -8.25
C MET A 46 5.28 7.25 -7.59
N ALA A 47 6.19 7.33 -6.62
CA ALA A 47 6.47 8.58 -5.91
C ALA A 47 6.99 9.69 -6.84
N SER A 48 7.65 9.31 -7.94
CA SER A 48 8.17 10.23 -8.95
C SER A 48 7.16 10.54 -10.07
N ASP A 49 6.01 9.89 -10.07
CA ASP A 49 4.98 10.07 -11.09
C ASP A 49 4.23 11.39 -10.87
N PRO A 50 4.10 12.25 -11.91
CA PRO A 50 3.37 13.52 -11.77
C PRO A 50 1.89 13.35 -11.38
N CYS A 51 1.31 12.18 -11.64
CA CYS A 51 -0.08 11.86 -11.27
C CYS A 51 -0.22 11.40 -9.80
N TRP A 52 0.89 11.16 -9.10
CA TRP A 52 0.86 10.74 -7.71
C TRP A 52 0.28 11.83 -6.81
N SER A 53 -0.59 11.41 -5.90
CA SER A 53 -1.15 12.27 -4.86
C SER A 53 -1.35 11.47 -3.59
N ALA A 54 -1.11 12.09 -2.44
CA ALA A 54 -1.35 11.49 -1.14
C ALA A 54 -2.85 11.22 -0.84
N ASN A 55 -3.74 11.72 -1.67
CA ASN A 55 -5.18 11.52 -1.52
C ASN A 55 -5.70 10.29 -2.29
N LEU A 56 -4.84 9.58 -3.00
CA LEU A 56 -5.21 8.37 -3.74
C LEU A 56 -5.38 7.18 -2.81
N HIS A 57 -6.30 6.28 -3.17
CA HIS A 57 -6.42 4.96 -2.56
C HIS A 57 -5.59 3.95 -3.34
N GLY A 58 -5.00 2.98 -2.66
CA GLY A 58 -4.16 1.95 -3.27
C GLY A 58 -4.85 0.60 -3.33
N LEU A 59 -4.74 -0.08 -4.48
CA LEU A 59 -5.08 -1.48 -4.66
C LEU A 59 -3.82 -2.23 -5.09
N ILE A 60 -3.30 -3.09 -4.24
CA ILE A 60 -2.07 -3.83 -4.44
C ILE A 60 -2.41 -5.32 -4.61
N ASP A 61 -2.23 -5.84 -5.81
CA ASP A 61 -2.61 -7.20 -6.16
C ASP A 61 -1.42 -8.15 -6.08
N PHE A 62 -1.41 -8.98 -5.03
CA PHE A 62 -0.44 -10.05 -4.82
C PHE A 62 -1.02 -11.44 -5.05
N SER A 63 -2.11 -11.58 -5.82
CA SER A 63 -2.78 -12.86 -6.00
C SER A 63 -1.93 -13.91 -6.73
N ASP A 64 -1.02 -13.50 -7.62
CA ASP A 64 -0.20 -14.40 -8.43
C ASP A 64 1.29 -14.31 -8.11
N VAL A 65 1.65 -13.98 -6.87
CA VAL A 65 3.04 -13.77 -6.48
C VAL A 65 3.57 -14.79 -5.49
N GLU A 66 4.87 -15.05 -5.60
CA GLU A 66 5.72 -15.57 -4.57
C GLU A 66 6.57 -14.43 -4.02
N LEU A 67 6.32 -14.01 -2.79
CA LEU A 67 7.11 -12.96 -2.16
C LEU A 67 8.40 -13.54 -1.60
N ASP A 68 9.54 -13.16 -2.21
CA ASP A 68 10.87 -13.54 -1.78
C ASP A 68 11.47 -12.44 -0.89
N LEU A 69 11.01 -12.39 0.34
CA LEU A 69 11.38 -11.39 1.31
C LEU A 69 11.85 -12.04 2.62
N SER A 70 13.07 -11.71 3.04
CA SER A 70 13.53 -12.01 4.40
C SER A 70 12.86 -11.09 5.42
N ALA A 71 12.98 -11.41 6.72
CA ALA A 71 12.49 -10.53 7.78
C ALA A 71 13.12 -9.13 7.72
N ASN A 72 14.42 -9.04 7.41
CA ASN A 72 15.10 -7.77 7.20
C ASN A 72 14.58 -7.00 5.99
N ASP A 73 14.24 -7.70 4.91
CA ASP A 73 13.65 -7.08 3.72
C ASP A 73 12.28 -6.46 4.03
N ILE A 74 11.46 -7.17 4.79
CA ILE A 74 10.14 -6.67 5.22
C ILE A 74 10.32 -5.41 6.07
N LEU A 75 11.28 -5.41 6.99
CA LEU A 75 11.56 -4.24 7.81
C LEU A 75 12.05 -3.05 6.98
N ARG A 76 12.95 -3.29 6.03
CA ARG A 76 13.45 -2.23 5.12
C ARG A 76 12.33 -1.64 4.27
N LEU A 77 11.47 -2.50 3.74
CA LEU A 77 10.31 -2.03 2.96
C LEU A 77 9.33 -1.23 3.83
N ALA A 78 9.09 -1.68 5.05
CA ALA A 78 8.25 -0.97 6.00
C ALA A 78 8.77 0.45 6.30
N LEU A 79 10.09 0.61 6.44
CA LEU A 79 10.72 1.92 6.63
C LEU A 79 10.52 2.84 5.41
N VAL A 80 10.62 2.29 4.20
CA VAL A 80 10.35 3.04 2.98
C VAL A 80 8.89 3.50 2.93
N LEU A 81 7.96 2.59 3.20
CA LEU A 81 6.52 2.88 3.18
C LEU A 81 6.08 3.83 4.32
N LYS A 82 6.83 3.89 5.39
CA LYS A 82 6.59 4.80 6.50
C LYS A 82 7.01 6.24 6.16
N HIS A 83 7.88 6.44 5.19
CA HIS A 83 8.37 7.76 4.80
C HIS A 83 7.24 8.61 4.21
N GLU A 84 7.19 9.90 4.58
CA GLU A 84 6.08 10.78 4.22
C GLU A 84 5.84 10.92 2.72
N GLU A 85 6.90 10.88 1.91
CA GLU A 85 6.82 10.98 0.45
C GLU A 85 6.05 9.83 -0.20
N HIS A 86 6.00 8.68 0.47
CA HIS A 86 5.36 7.47 -0.04
C HIS A 86 4.02 7.17 0.65
N ARG A 87 3.60 8.01 1.59
CA ARG A 87 2.39 7.75 2.36
C ARG A 87 1.15 8.29 1.65
N THR A 88 0.11 7.47 1.65
CA THR A 88 -1.23 7.91 1.28
C THR A 88 -2.07 8.24 2.52
N ARG A 89 -3.03 9.11 2.34
CA ARG A 89 -4.11 9.35 3.32
C ARG A 89 -5.33 8.47 3.03
N GLY A 90 -5.35 7.80 1.88
CA GLY A 90 -6.41 6.91 1.47
C GLY A 90 -6.28 5.50 2.05
N TRP A 91 -7.17 4.63 1.60
CA TRP A 91 -7.15 3.21 1.94
C TRP A 91 -6.03 2.49 1.20
N LEU A 92 -5.44 1.50 1.87
CA LEU A 92 -4.50 0.54 1.28
C LEU A 92 -5.19 -0.82 1.26
N VAL A 93 -5.52 -1.29 0.07
CA VAL A 93 -6.25 -2.54 -0.13
C VAL A 93 -5.34 -3.54 -0.83
N TYR A 94 -5.08 -4.65 -0.17
CA TYR A 94 -4.21 -5.72 -0.67
C TYR A 94 -5.04 -6.94 -1.04
N VAL A 95 -4.65 -7.61 -2.11
CA VAL A 95 -5.16 -8.95 -2.47
C VAL A 95 -4.07 -9.97 -2.16
N ALA A 96 -4.39 -10.92 -1.28
CA ALA A 96 -3.47 -11.98 -0.87
C ALA A 96 -4.27 -13.29 -0.71
N ASN A 97 -4.00 -14.27 -1.56
CA ASN A 97 -4.76 -15.50 -1.63
C ASN A 97 -4.08 -16.71 -0.98
N ASN A 98 -2.95 -16.51 -0.32
CA ASN A 98 -2.28 -17.54 0.46
C ASN A 98 -1.80 -17.01 1.82
N SER A 99 -1.57 -17.92 2.76
CA SER A 99 -1.24 -17.57 4.14
C SER A 99 0.13 -16.90 4.28
N THR A 100 1.10 -17.23 3.44
CA THR A 100 2.44 -16.65 3.48
C THR A 100 2.40 -15.18 3.08
N VAL A 101 1.78 -14.86 1.96
CA VAL A 101 1.62 -13.48 1.49
C VAL A 101 0.79 -12.67 2.47
N PHE A 102 -0.30 -13.24 2.97
CA PHE A 102 -1.13 -12.61 4.00
C PHE A 102 -0.32 -12.23 5.24
N GLY A 103 0.50 -13.15 5.74
CA GLY A 103 1.36 -12.92 6.90
C GLY A 103 2.39 -11.81 6.66
N ILE A 104 3.01 -11.78 5.49
CA ILE A 104 3.97 -10.74 5.10
C ILE A 104 3.29 -9.37 5.04
N VAL A 105 2.13 -9.28 4.42
CA VAL A 105 1.36 -8.02 4.34
C VAL A 105 0.97 -7.53 5.73
N ARG A 106 0.57 -8.44 6.62
CA ARG A 106 0.27 -8.11 8.01
C ARG A 106 1.48 -7.52 8.75
N MET A 107 2.64 -8.16 8.63
CA MET A 107 3.88 -7.64 9.23
C MET A 107 4.25 -6.27 8.67
N LEU A 108 4.16 -6.14 7.34
CA LEU A 108 4.44 -4.89 6.66
C LEU A 108 3.52 -3.76 7.12
N SER A 109 2.23 -4.04 7.27
CA SER A 109 1.25 -3.06 7.75
C SER A 109 1.53 -2.59 9.17
N TYR A 110 1.92 -3.51 10.03
CA TYR A 110 2.25 -3.21 11.42
C TYR A 110 3.49 -2.32 11.53
N TRP A 111 4.58 -2.71 10.89
CA TRP A 111 5.84 -1.99 10.98
C TRP A 111 5.86 -0.66 10.21
N SER A 112 5.08 -0.55 9.14
CA SER A 112 4.89 0.71 8.42
C SER A 112 3.84 1.61 9.07
N ARG A 113 3.17 1.12 10.11
CA ARG A 113 2.11 1.81 10.84
C ARG A 113 0.90 2.20 9.97
N ASN A 114 0.54 1.30 9.06
CA ASN A 114 -0.61 1.47 8.16
C ASN A 114 -1.80 0.56 8.51
N SER A 115 -1.72 -0.20 9.62
CA SER A 115 -2.72 -1.24 9.94
C SER A 115 -4.16 -0.73 10.01
N GLU A 116 -4.36 0.52 10.42
CA GLU A 116 -5.71 1.09 10.57
C GLU A 116 -6.39 1.39 9.23
N ARG A 117 -5.60 1.70 8.21
CA ARG A 117 -6.09 2.02 6.87
C ARG A 117 -5.90 0.90 5.85
N LEU A 118 -5.35 -0.22 6.28
CA LEU A 118 -5.06 -1.36 5.42
C LEU A 118 -6.11 -2.43 5.56
N ARG A 119 -6.53 -2.98 4.42
CA ARG A 119 -7.46 -4.11 4.34
C ARG A 119 -6.89 -5.17 3.41
N ILE A 120 -7.10 -6.42 3.75
CA ILE A 120 -6.62 -7.56 2.96
C ILE A 120 -7.80 -8.41 2.55
N PHE A 121 -7.87 -8.72 1.27
CA PHE A 121 -8.92 -9.57 0.68
C PHE A 121 -8.31 -10.76 -0.03
N ASN A 122 -9.07 -11.83 -0.11
CA ASN A 122 -8.65 -13.08 -0.74
C ASN A 122 -8.69 -12.99 -2.28
N THR A 123 -9.60 -12.20 -2.83
CA THR A 123 -9.76 -12.03 -4.27
C THR A 123 -9.75 -10.57 -4.68
N ARG A 124 -9.36 -10.33 -5.93
CA ARG A 124 -9.39 -9.00 -6.55
C ARG A 124 -10.81 -8.42 -6.57
N GLU A 125 -11.79 -9.24 -6.88
CA GLU A 125 -13.20 -8.82 -6.93
C GLU A 125 -13.70 -8.30 -5.58
N GLU A 126 -13.44 -9.04 -4.51
CA GLU A 126 -13.77 -8.60 -3.15
C GLU A 126 -13.11 -7.27 -2.78
N ALA A 127 -11.82 -7.13 -3.13
CA ALA A 127 -11.05 -5.93 -2.86
C ALA A 127 -11.60 -4.71 -3.60
N GLU A 128 -11.90 -4.85 -4.88
CA GLU A 128 -12.47 -3.78 -5.70
C GLU A 128 -13.86 -3.37 -5.23
N THR A 129 -14.71 -4.33 -4.94
CA THR A 129 -16.06 -4.08 -4.42
C THR A 129 -16.01 -3.32 -3.10
N TRP A 130 -15.16 -3.76 -2.18
CA TRP A 130 -15.02 -3.09 -0.89
C TRP A 130 -14.52 -1.65 -1.06
N LEU A 131 -13.50 -1.46 -1.89
CA LEU A 131 -12.91 -0.14 -2.11
C LEU A 131 -13.92 0.84 -2.72
N GLU A 132 -14.69 0.42 -3.72
CA GLU A 132 -15.73 1.23 -4.34
C GLU A 132 -16.78 1.71 -3.31
N HIS A 133 -17.14 0.85 -2.36
CA HIS A 133 -18.12 1.20 -1.32
C HIS A 133 -17.55 2.06 -0.19
N ASN A 134 -16.24 2.16 -0.05
CA ASN A 134 -15.60 2.83 1.09
C ASN A 134 -14.72 4.02 0.70
N MET A 135 -14.59 4.34 -0.57
CA MET A 135 -13.73 5.44 -1.03
C MET A 135 -14.13 6.81 -0.49
N ASP A 136 -15.41 7.02 -0.23
CA ASP A 136 -15.92 8.28 0.32
C ASP A 136 -15.76 8.38 1.85
N GLN A 137 -15.37 7.30 2.51
CA GLN A 137 -15.06 7.28 3.92
C GLN A 137 -13.59 7.65 4.13
N THR A 138 -13.32 8.57 5.03
CA THR A 138 -11.95 8.90 5.39
C THR A 138 -11.37 7.80 6.28
N PRO A 139 -10.29 7.11 5.86
CA PRO A 139 -9.65 6.14 6.74
C PRO A 139 -9.07 6.84 7.97
N PRO A 140 -8.88 6.10 9.07
CA PRO A 140 -8.28 6.65 10.28
C PRO A 140 -6.93 7.32 9.98
N ASN A 141 -6.75 8.53 10.49
CA ASN A 141 -5.51 9.26 10.29
C ASN A 141 -4.51 8.82 11.37
N PHE A 142 -3.43 8.22 10.92
CA PHE A 142 -2.38 7.71 11.79
C PHE A 142 -1.77 8.80 12.70
N ARG A 143 -1.59 10.03 12.19
CA ARG A 143 -1.04 11.14 12.98
C ARG A 143 -1.94 11.54 14.15
N GLU A 144 -3.24 11.47 13.97
CA GLU A 144 -4.20 11.74 15.05
C GLU A 144 -4.15 10.65 16.12
N VAL A 145 -4.01 9.39 15.72
CA VAL A 145 -3.85 8.27 16.64
C VAL A 145 -2.54 8.36 17.43
N GLU A 146 -1.41 8.62 16.75
CA GLU A 146 -0.11 8.82 17.42
C GLU A 146 -0.14 9.99 18.40
N SER A 147 -0.72 11.10 18.01
CA SER A 147 -0.83 12.27 18.84
C SER A 147 -1.70 12.02 20.07
N SER A 148 -2.78 11.25 19.91
CA SER A 148 -3.66 10.82 21.01
C SER A 148 -2.96 9.85 21.96
N GLU A 149 -2.25 8.85 21.45
CA GLU A 149 -1.50 7.88 22.25
C GLU A 149 -0.32 8.55 22.98
N ALA A 150 0.42 9.43 22.30
CA ALA A 150 1.50 10.19 22.91
C ALA A 150 0.98 11.13 24.02
N ALA A 151 -0.15 11.79 23.79
CA ALA A 151 -0.80 12.63 24.78
C ALA A 151 -1.30 11.82 25.98
N ALA A 152 -1.86 10.63 25.76
CA ALA A 152 -2.29 9.70 26.81
C ALA A 152 -1.10 9.17 27.61
N ALA A 153 0.01 8.81 26.94
CA ALA A 153 1.24 8.35 27.59
C ALA A 153 1.85 9.45 28.47
N LEU A 154 1.87 10.69 28.02
CA LEU A 154 2.35 11.83 28.77
C LEU A 154 1.50 12.15 30.02
N ARG A 155 0.19 11.91 29.94
CA ARG A 155 -0.71 12.07 31.09
C ARG A 155 -0.48 11.04 32.20
N ASN A 156 0.03 9.84 31.83
CA ASN A 156 0.27 8.75 32.79
C ASN A 156 1.67 8.82 33.44
N VAL A 157 2.51 9.74 33.04
CA VAL A 157 3.88 9.92 33.57
C VAL A 157 3.97 11.03 34.63
N ILE A 158 2.91 11.77 34.84
CA ILE A 158 2.86 12.85 35.84
C ILE A 158 2.23 12.35 37.14
#